data_e5036a0b383bc44692530907c0cc76ff
#
_entry.id   e5036a0b383bc44692530907c0cc76ff
#
_cell.length_a   1.000
_cell.length_b   1.000
_cell.length_c   1.000
_cell.angle_alpha   90.00
_cell.angle_beta   90.00
_cell.angle_gamma   90.00
#
_symmetry.space_group_name_H-M   'P 1'
#
loop_
_entity.id
_entity.type
_entity.pdbx_description
1 polymer ?
#
loop_
_entity_poly.entity_id
_entity_poly.type
_entity_poly.pdbx_seq_one_letter_code
_entity_poly.pdbx_strand_id
1 'polypeptide(L)'
;MAESVHSLFDRTAETYDRARRRLIPCFDELYRAAIEALPFEREDEIEVLDLGAGTGLLSAFVAFSYPRARITMVDAAEHMLEQARERFALGGDRFRFEIADYGEGRIAGRYDAILSALSLNHLPDEKKRMIFGQSFSALNPGGVFVNADRVLAETPELERRLHDSWLRRARELGVGESDLRQALERMELDAAATVGDQIEWLRVAGFREVGLRYRNLIFAVYSGMK
;
A
#
# COMPACT_ATOMS: atom_id res chain seq x y z
N MET A 1 -20.05 19.70 0.49
CA MET A 1 -19.76 18.30 0.15
C MET A 1 -18.44 17.96 0.81
N ALA A 2 -18.37 16.87 1.55
CA ALA A 2 -17.10 16.42 2.12
C ALA A 2 -16.12 16.09 0.97
N GLU A 3 -14.88 16.52 1.10
CA GLU A 3 -13.82 16.23 0.14
C GLU A 3 -13.52 14.73 0.17
N SER A 4 -13.39 14.09 -1.00
CA SER A 4 -13.03 12.68 -1.07
C SER A 4 -11.52 12.49 -0.84
N VAL A 5 -11.11 11.33 -0.33
CA VAL A 5 -9.70 10.95 -0.16
C VAL A 5 -8.93 11.12 -1.49
N HIS A 6 -9.52 10.70 -2.61
CA HIS A 6 -8.91 10.81 -3.93
C HIS A 6 -8.61 12.26 -4.34
N SER A 7 -9.56 13.19 -4.13
CA SER A 7 -9.34 14.61 -4.47
C SER A 7 -8.26 15.27 -3.61
N LEU A 8 -8.09 14.81 -2.37
CA LEU A 8 -7.03 15.29 -1.49
C LEU A 8 -5.66 14.81 -1.96
N PHE A 9 -5.52 13.55 -2.38
CA PHE A 9 -4.28 13.02 -2.93
C PHE A 9 -3.88 13.69 -4.24
N ASP A 10 -4.82 13.91 -5.15
CA ASP A 10 -4.56 14.60 -6.41
C ASP A 10 -3.91 15.99 -6.20
N ARG A 11 -4.39 16.77 -5.26
CA ARG A 11 -3.83 18.11 -4.98
C ARG A 11 -2.43 18.09 -4.35
N THR A 12 -2.03 17.00 -3.72
CA THR A 12 -0.77 16.91 -2.98
C THR A 12 0.30 16.09 -3.70
N ALA A 13 0.02 15.58 -4.90
CA ALA A 13 0.85 14.64 -5.63
C ALA A 13 2.32 15.10 -5.79
N GLU A 14 2.58 16.35 -6.19
CA GLU A 14 3.93 16.88 -6.42
C GLU A 14 4.85 16.88 -5.19
N THR A 15 4.29 17.05 -3.98
CA THR A 15 5.04 17.14 -2.73
C THR A 15 5.03 15.84 -1.93
N TYR A 16 4.23 14.89 -2.35
CA TYR A 16 3.90 13.68 -1.62
C TYR A 16 5.13 12.82 -1.28
N ASP A 17 5.95 12.49 -2.26
CA ASP A 17 7.12 11.63 -2.08
C ASP A 17 8.14 12.21 -1.10
N ARG A 18 8.33 13.55 -1.13
CA ARG A 18 9.26 14.23 -0.24
C ARG A 18 8.82 14.16 1.22
N ALA A 19 7.52 14.34 1.45
CA ALA A 19 6.94 14.26 2.80
C ALA A 19 6.93 12.84 3.35
N ARG A 20 6.72 11.83 2.49
CA ARG A 20 6.58 10.40 2.87
C ARG A 20 7.72 9.88 3.72
N ARG A 21 8.98 10.12 3.33
CA ARG A 21 10.16 9.62 4.07
C ARG A 21 10.28 10.19 5.48
N ARG A 22 9.68 11.34 5.75
CA ARG A 22 9.67 11.97 7.07
C ARG A 22 8.44 11.57 7.88
N LEU A 23 7.30 11.38 7.21
CA LEU A 23 6.04 10.95 7.83
C LEU A 23 6.03 9.47 8.21
N ILE A 24 6.85 8.65 7.55
CA ILE A 24 6.98 7.22 7.81
C ILE A 24 8.39 6.96 8.35
N PRO A 25 8.59 6.98 9.68
CA PRO A 25 9.91 6.82 10.27
C PRO A 25 10.63 5.51 9.91
N CYS A 26 9.90 4.51 9.48
CA CYS A 26 10.37 3.20 9.03
C CYS A 26 10.21 3.01 7.52
N PHE A 27 10.32 4.08 6.72
CA PHE A 27 10.01 4.05 5.29
C PHE A 27 10.75 2.93 4.54
N ASP A 28 12.07 2.90 4.65
CA ASP A 28 12.88 1.94 3.89
C ASP A 28 12.66 0.50 4.38
N GLU A 29 12.50 0.30 5.70
CA GLU A 29 12.21 -1.01 6.28
C GLU A 29 10.82 -1.52 5.92
N LEU A 30 9.81 -0.62 5.87
CA LEU A 30 8.44 -0.96 5.50
C LEU A 30 8.37 -1.50 4.07
N TYR A 31 8.94 -0.76 3.12
CA TYR A 31 8.95 -1.18 1.72
C TYR A 31 9.86 -2.40 1.49
N ARG A 32 11.01 -2.48 2.17
CA ARG A 32 11.87 -3.67 2.14
C ARG A 32 11.12 -4.91 2.62
N ALA A 33 10.44 -4.84 3.75
CA ALA A 33 9.66 -5.96 4.27
C ALA A 33 8.53 -6.40 3.32
N ALA A 34 7.93 -5.45 2.58
CA ALA A 34 6.95 -5.80 1.55
C ALA A 34 7.59 -6.58 0.38
N ILE A 35 8.79 -6.19 -0.04
CA ILE A 35 9.52 -6.91 -1.09
C ILE A 35 10.04 -8.27 -0.62
N GLU A 36 10.56 -8.36 0.60
CA GLU A 36 11.05 -9.62 1.20
C GLU A 36 9.92 -10.64 1.44
N ALA A 37 8.65 -10.20 1.43
CA ALA A 37 7.49 -11.09 1.50
C ALA A 37 7.16 -11.76 0.14
N LEU A 38 7.81 -11.39 -0.95
CA LEU A 38 7.62 -11.97 -2.27
C LEU A 38 8.48 -13.24 -2.42
N PRO A 39 7.90 -14.40 -2.77
CA PRO A 39 8.60 -15.68 -2.81
C PRO A 39 9.30 -15.97 -4.15
N PHE A 40 9.74 -14.94 -4.86
CA PHE A 40 10.31 -15.06 -6.21
C PHE A 40 11.82 -14.81 -6.21
N GLU A 41 12.48 -15.41 -7.21
CA GLU A 41 13.86 -15.09 -7.50
C GLU A 41 13.98 -13.81 -8.34
N ARG A 42 15.13 -13.13 -8.23
CA ARG A 42 15.38 -11.84 -8.87
C ARG A 42 15.09 -11.83 -10.38
N GLU A 43 15.39 -12.92 -11.07
CA GLU A 43 15.31 -13.04 -12.53
C GLU A 43 13.96 -13.63 -13.00
N ASP A 44 13.03 -13.88 -12.10
CA ASP A 44 11.70 -14.38 -12.47
C ASP A 44 10.91 -13.33 -13.26
N GLU A 45 10.19 -13.80 -14.26
CA GLU A 45 9.20 -13.03 -14.99
C GLU A 45 7.87 -13.11 -14.24
N ILE A 46 7.54 -12.10 -13.48
CA ILE A 46 6.32 -12.07 -12.66
C ILE A 46 5.37 -10.95 -13.12
N GLU A 47 4.07 -11.26 -13.11
CA GLU A 47 3.01 -10.27 -13.31
C GLU A 47 2.57 -9.73 -11.95
N VAL A 48 2.70 -8.42 -11.76
CA VAL A 48 2.45 -7.74 -10.49
C VAL A 48 1.34 -6.72 -10.65
N LEU A 49 0.43 -6.67 -9.67
CA LEU A 49 -0.58 -5.62 -9.55
C LEU A 49 -0.28 -4.79 -8.30
N ASP A 50 -0.21 -3.47 -8.46
CA ASP A 50 -0.08 -2.50 -7.35
C ASP A 50 -1.40 -1.75 -7.20
N LEU A 51 -2.13 -2.02 -6.12
CA LEU A 51 -3.44 -1.44 -5.81
C LEU A 51 -3.27 -0.15 -4.99
N GLY A 52 -3.75 0.96 -5.53
CA GLY A 52 -3.52 2.28 -4.98
C GLY A 52 -2.06 2.69 -5.10
N ALA A 53 -1.52 2.53 -6.30
CA ALA A 53 -0.10 2.69 -6.59
C ALA A 53 0.42 4.12 -6.35
N GLY A 54 -0.46 5.12 -6.39
CA GLY A 54 -0.11 6.52 -6.22
C GLY A 54 0.97 6.96 -7.19
N THR A 55 2.06 7.51 -6.68
CA THR A 55 3.23 7.92 -7.47
C THR A 55 4.15 6.77 -7.87
N GLY A 56 3.76 5.51 -7.61
CA GLY A 56 4.51 4.31 -7.98
C GLY A 56 5.72 4.00 -7.08
N LEU A 57 5.72 4.44 -5.83
CA LEU A 57 6.83 4.17 -4.91
C LEU A 57 7.04 2.69 -4.66
N LEU A 58 5.99 1.92 -4.31
CA LEU A 58 6.10 0.48 -4.10
C LEU A 58 6.53 -0.23 -5.38
N SER A 59 5.90 0.12 -6.50
CA SER A 59 6.26 -0.38 -7.82
C SER A 59 7.74 -0.14 -8.17
N ALA A 60 8.35 0.98 -7.72
CA ALA A 60 9.77 1.24 -7.94
C ALA A 60 10.67 0.27 -7.15
N PHE A 61 10.31 -0.08 -5.91
CA PHE A 61 11.02 -1.10 -5.15
C PHE A 61 10.89 -2.48 -5.82
N VAL A 62 9.68 -2.84 -6.31
CA VAL A 62 9.46 -4.08 -7.07
C VAL A 62 10.34 -4.11 -8.33
N ALA A 63 10.29 -3.05 -9.14
CA ALA A 63 11.04 -2.97 -10.40
C ALA A 63 12.55 -3.06 -10.22
N PHE A 64 13.07 -2.54 -9.10
CA PHE A 64 14.48 -2.64 -8.73
C PHE A 64 14.87 -4.06 -8.30
N SER A 65 14.01 -4.71 -7.50
CA SER A 65 14.27 -6.04 -6.97
C SER A 65 14.04 -7.14 -8.01
N TYR A 66 13.07 -6.96 -8.90
CA TYR A 66 12.65 -7.90 -9.93
C TYR A 66 12.71 -7.22 -11.31
N PRO A 67 13.89 -7.15 -11.96
CA PRO A 67 14.08 -6.38 -13.18
C PRO A 67 13.27 -6.89 -14.39
N ARG A 68 12.74 -8.11 -14.31
CA ARG A 68 11.88 -8.71 -15.36
C ARG A 68 10.39 -8.68 -15.03
N ALA A 69 10.00 -8.13 -13.86
CA ALA A 69 8.60 -7.98 -13.49
C ALA A 69 7.85 -7.06 -14.45
N ARG A 70 6.60 -7.41 -14.75
CA ARG A 70 5.62 -6.55 -15.41
C ARG A 70 4.66 -6.04 -14.35
N ILE A 71 4.47 -4.74 -14.28
CA ILE A 71 3.74 -4.10 -13.18
C ILE A 71 2.57 -3.32 -13.74
N THR A 72 1.36 -3.70 -13.31
CA THR A 72 0.15 -2.92 -13.52
C THR A 72 -0.11 -2.08 -12.27
N MET A 73 -0.13 -0.77 -12.42
CA MET A 73 -0.40 0.21 -11.36
C MET A 73 -1.82 0.74 -11.50
N VAL A 74 -2.63 0.59 -10.46
CA VAL A 74 -4.02 1.05 -10.43
C VAL A 74 -4.18 2.10 -9.34
N ASP A 75 -4.72 3.25 -9.68
CA ASP A 75 -5.09 4.30 -8.72
C ASP A 75 -6.28 5.10 -9.24
N ALA A 76 -7.11 5.63 -8.33
CA ALA A 76 -8.21 6.51 -8.68
C ALA A 76 -7.77 7.97 -8.86
N ALA A 77 -6.62 8.36 -8.32
CA ALA A 77 -6.06 9.70 -8.38
C ALA A 77 -5.17 9.84 -9.65
N GLU A 78 -5.72 10.49 -10.69
CA GLU A 78 -5.07 10.61 -12.00
C GLU A 78 -3.70 11.30 -11.91
N HIS A 79 -3.58 12.44 -11.19
CA HIS A 79 -2.32 13.15 -11.03
C HIS A 79 -1.25 12.35 -10.30
N MET A 80 -1.65 11.43 -9.42
CA MET A 80 -0.71 10.50 -8.80
C MET A 80 -0.14 9.53 -9.83
N LEU A 81 -0.97 8.97 -10.70
CA LEU A 81 -0.52 8.08 -11.78
C LEU A 81 0.28 8.81 -12.86
N GLU A 82 0.06 10.11 -13.10
CA GLU A 82 0.91 10.92 -13.99
C GLU A 82 2.35 10.94 -13.49
N GLN A 83 2.57 11.14 -12.19
CA GLN A 83 3.91 11.06 -11.59
C GLN A 83 4.50 9.66 -11.68
N ALA A 84 3.67 8.62 -11.53
CA ALA A 84 4.12 7.24 -11.76
C ALA A 84 4.54 7.03 -13.21
N ARG A 85 3.79 7.55 -14.20
CA ARG A 85 4.18 7.49 -15.63
C ARG A 85 5.51 8.20 -15.90
N GLU A 86 5.73 9.36 -15.30
CA GLU A 86 7.01 10.08 -15.40
C GLU A 86 8.15 9.26 -14.78
N ARG A 87 7.94 8.68 -13.61
CA ARG A 87 8.91 7.81 -12.92
C ARG A 87 9.36 6.64 -13.77
N PHE A 88 8.44 6.01 -14.51
CA PHE A 88 8.68 4.81 -15.30
C PHE A 88 8.77 5.06 -16.81
N ALA A 89 8.95 6.31 -17.25
CA ALA A 89 8.95 6.68 -18.66
C ALA A 89 9.95 5.90 -19.54
N LEU A 90 11.07 5.46 -18.98
CA LEU A 90 12.10 4.68 -19.68
C LEU A 90 11.88 3.15 -19.57
N GLY A 91 10.84 2.69 -18.88
CA GLY A 91 10.62 1.28 -18.59
C GLY A 91 9.86 0.49 -19.67
N GLY A 92 9.35 1.17 -20.70
CA GLY A 92 8.62 0.56 -21.82
C GLY A 92 7.37 -0.18 -21.40
N ASP A 93 7.04 -1.25 -22.13
CA ASP A 93 5.80 -2.03 -21.96
C ASP A 93 5.72 -2.84 -20.65
N ARG A 94 6.74 -2.78 -19.81
CA ARG A 94 6.73 -3.43 -18.48
C ARG A 94 5.76 -2.79 -17.51
N PHE A 95 5.39 -1.52 -17.74
CA PHE A 95 4.58 -0.73 -16.83
C PHE A 95 3.25 -0.35 -17.49
N ARG A 96 2.15 -0.72 -16.83
CA ARG A 96 0.79 -0.34 -17.21
C ARG A 96 0.18 0.53 -16.13
N PHE A 97 -0.63 1.50 -16.52
CA PHE A 97 -1.24 2.47 -15.62
C PHE A 97 -2.74 2.54 -15.90
N GLU A 98 -3.54 2.22 -14.91
CA GLU A 98 -5.00 2.17 -15.00
C GLU A 98 -5.63 3.13 -14.00
N ILE A 99 -6.38 4.13 -14.49
CA ILE A 99 -7.16 5.02 -13.63
C ILE A 99 -8.45 4.28 -13.27
N ALA A 100 -8.55 3.79 -12.05
CA ALA A 100 -9.73 3.09 -11.56
C ALA A 100 -9.82 3.14 -10.03
N ASP A 101 -11.05 3.21 -9.52
CA ASP A 101 -11.33 2.98 -8.11
C ASP A 101 -11.44 1.47 -7.86
N TYR A 102 -10.36 0.88 -7.35
CA TYR A 102 -10.31 -0.55 -7.04
C TYR A 102 -11.24 -0.95 -5.87
N GLY A 103 -11.71 0.03 -5.08
CA GLY A 103 -12.73 -0.17 -4.04
C GLY A 103 -14.15 -0.37 -4.59
N GLU A 104 -14.40 0.02 -5.84
CA GLU A 104 -15.70 -0.12 -6.52
C GLU A 104 -15.67 -1.14 -7.67
N GLY A 105 -14.49 -1.42 -8.21
CA GLY A 105 -14.30 -2.28 -9.37
C GLY A 105 -14.02 -3.75 -9.04
N ARG A 106 -13.79 -4.53 -10.10
CA ARG A 106 -13.27 -5.91 -10.03
C ARG A 106 -11.81 -5.91 -10.40
N ILE A 107 -11.00 -6.66 -9.66
CA ILE A 107 -9.62 -6.95 -10.06
C ILE A 107 -9.67 -7.90 -11.25
N ALA A 108 -9.32 -7.38 -12.43
CA ALA A 108 -9.25 -8.16 -13.68
C ALA A 108 -7.82 -8.67 -13.91
N GLY A 109 -7.69 -9.75 -14.69
CA GLY A 109 -6.38 -10.31 -15.01
C GLY A 109 -5.94 -11.45 -14.10
N ARG A 110 -4.66 -11.83 -14.25
CA ARG A 110 -3.98 -12.85 -13.44
C ARG A 110 -2.61 -12.33 -13.06
N TYR A 111 -2.24 -12.53 -11.81
CA TYR A 111 -1.02 -11.98 -11.24
C TYR A 111 -0.30 -13.01 -10.38
N ASP A 112 1.01 -12.89 -10.30
CA ASP A 112 1.85 -13.67 -9.40
C ASP A 112 1.97 -12.98 -8.04
N ALA A 113 1.94 -11.63 -8.04
CA ALA A 113 1.85 -10.84 -6.82
C ALA A 113 0.80 -9.74 -6.95
N ILE A 114 0.05 -9.51 -5.88
CA ILE A 114 -0.82 -8.35 -5.71
C ILE A 114 -0.35 -7.60 -4.47
N LEU A 115 0.02 -6.34 -4.66
CA LEU A 115 0.60 -5.49 -3.63
C LEU A 115 -0.28 -4.27 -3.37
N SER A 116 -0.17 -3.72 -2.18
CA SER A 116 -0.69 -2.39 -1.86
C SER A 116 0.19 -1.74 -0.80
N ALA A 117 0.35 -0.42 -0.86
CA ALA A 117 1.04 0.32 0.18
C ALA A 117 0.30 1.62 0.53
N LEU A 118 -0.12 1.73 1.81
CA LEU A 118 -0.70 2.94 2.38
C LEU A 118 -1.91 3.44 1.59
N SER A 119 -2.76 2.50 1.21
CA SER A 119 -3.94 2.73 0.38
C SER A 119 -5.19 2.00 0.90
N LEU A 120 -5.10 0.73 1.32
CA LEU A 120 -6.28 0.00 1.82
C LEU A 120 -6.81 0.56 3.15
N ASN A 121 -5.98 1.23 3.95
CA ASN A 121 -6.40 1.88 5.19
C ASN A 121 -7.49 2.95 5.00
N HIS A 122 -7.65 3.49 3.79
CA HIS A 122 -8.71 4.46 3.46
C HIS A 122 -10.08 3.79 3.21
N LEU A 123 -10.11 2.48 3.00
CA LEU A 123 -11.34 1.76 2.67
C LEU A 123 -12.06 1.25 3.92
N PRO A 124 -13.40 1.24 3.93
CA PRO A 124 -14.16 0.53 4.95
C PRO A 124 -13.82 -0.96 4.98
N ASP A 125 -14.01 -1.61 6.13
CA ASP A 125 -13.67 -3.01 6.34
C ASP A 125 -14.33 -3.98 5.36
N GLU A 126 -15.57 -3.70 4.97
CA GLU A 126 -16.30 -4.50 3.98
C GLU A 126 -15.60 -4.47 2.61
N LYS A 127 -15.08 -3.29 2.21
CA LYS A 127 -14.33 -3.13 0.96
C LYS A 127 -12.99 -3.85 1.03
N LYS A 128 -12.28 -3.78 2.17
CA LYS A 128 -11.03 -4.54 2.37
C LYS A 128 -11.27 -6.03 2.20
N ARG A 129 -12.31 -6.58 2.85
CA ARG A 129 -12.68 -8.01 2.72
C ARG A 129 -13.00 -8.38 1.27
N MET A 130 -13.74 -7.54 0.56
CA MET A 130 -14.03 -7.73 -0.86
C MET A 130 -12.74 -7.78 -1.69
N ILE A 131 -11.82 -6.84 -1.48
CA ILE A 131 -10.53 -6.78 -2.18
C ILE A 131 -9.68 -8.02 -1.89
N PHE A 132 -9.63 -8.50 -0.65
CA PHE A 132 -8.90 -9.73 -0.32
C PHE A 132 -9.48 -10.94 -1.07
N GLY A 133 -10.82 -11.09 -1.14
CA GLY A 133 -11.46 -12.14 -1.92
C GLY A 133 -11.19 -12.03 -3.43
N GLN A 134 -11.22 -10.82 -3.97
CA GLN A 134 -10.90 -10.56 -5.38
C GLN A 134 -9.41 -10.82 -5.67
N SER A 135 -8.52 -10.39 -4.78
CA SER A 135 -7.07 -10.64 -4.90
C SER A 135 -6.77 -12.13 -4.89
N PHE A 136 -7.39 -12.88 -3.96
CA PHE A 136 -7.28 -14.35 -3.97
C PHE A 136 -7.72 -14.96 -5.30
N SER A 137 -8.83 -14.46 -5.86
CA SER A 137 -9.35 -14.95 -7.14
C SER A 137 -8.42 -14.62 -8.31
N ALA A 138 -7.83 -13.41 -8.34
CA ALA A 138 -6.98 -12.92 -9.41
C ALA A 138 -5.53 -13.43 -9.35
N LEU A 139 -5.06 -13.90 -8.19
CA LEU A 139 -3.73 -14.49 -8.09
C LEU A 139 -3.64 -15.83 -8.82
N ASN A 140 -2.48 -16.11 -9.38
CA ASN A 140 -2.07 -17.43 -9.86
C ASN A 140 -1.87 -18.40 -8.67
N PRO A 141 -1.95 -19.72 -8.87
CA PRO A 141 -1.54 -20.69 -7.84
C PRO A 141 -0.10 -20.44 -7.40
N GLY A 142 0.13 -20.36 -6.08
CA GLY A 142 1.43 -20.00 -5.50
C GLY A 142 1.71 -18.48 -5.49
N GLY A 143 0.78 -17.67 -5.96
CA GLY A 143 0.90 -16.22 -5.92
C GLY A 143 0.71 -15.65 -4.49
N VAL A 144 1.12 -14.41 -4.28
CA VAL A 144 1.15 -13.76 -2.98
C VAL A 144 0.40 -12.43 -2.97
N PHE A 145 -0.32 -12.17 -1.89
CA PHE A 145 -0.84 -10.85 -1.55
C PHE A 145 0.00 -10.23 -0.45
N VAL A 146 0.42 -8.97 -0.62
CA VAL A 146 1.19 -8.21 0.39
C VAL A 146 0.56 -6.84 0.58
N ASN A 147 0.33 -6.46 1.83
CA ASN A 147 -0.09 -5.10 2.17
C ASN A 147 0.87 -4.46 3.18
N ALA A 148 1.36 -3.27 2.87
CA ALA A 148 2.18 -2.44 3.74
C ALA A 148 1.36 -1.20 4.12
N ASP A 149 0.84 -1.13 5.36
CA ASP A 149 -0.19 -0.15 5.64
C ASP A 149 -0.12 0.44 7.06
N ARG A 150 -0.88 1.53 7.24
CA ARG A 150 -1.23 2.01 8.57
C ARG A 150 -2.27 1.08 9.18
N VAL A 151 -2.03 0.68 10.42
CA VAL A 151 -2.88 -0.25 11.17
C VAL A 151 -3.21 0.30 12.55
N LEU A 152 -4.33 -0.12 13.09
CA LEU A 152 -4.69 0.18 14.47
C LEU A 152 -3.98 -0.76 15.46
N ALA A 153 -3.85 -0.30 16.68
CA ALA A 153 -3.50 -1.16 17.81
C ALA A 153 -4.73 -1.89 18.36
N GLU A 154 -4.47 -2.93 19.13
CA GLU A 154 -5.52 -3.80 19.71
C GLU A 154 -6.36 -3.09 20.80
N THR A 155 -5.83 -2.01 21.39
CA THR A 155 -6.54 -1.22 22.39
C THR A 155 -6.40 0.28 22.15
N PRO A 156 -7.42 1.08 22.51
CA PRO A 156 -7.35 2.54 22.34
C PRO A 156 -6.18 3.19 23.11
N GLU A 157 -5.78 2.61 24.24
CA GLU A 157 -4.64 3.13 25.01
C GLU A 157 -3.32 2.88 24.27
N LEU A 158 -3.12 1.68 23.73
CA LEU A 158 -1.94 1.36 22.93
C LEU A 158 -1.92 2.19 21.65
N GLU A 159 -3.06 2.38 20.99
CA GLU A 159 -3.19 3.22 19.79
C GLU A 159 -2.70 4.64 20.06
N ARG A 160 -3.17 5.28 21.13
CA ARG A 160 -2.70 6.63 21.52
C ARG A 160 -1.18 6.66 21.74
N ARG A 161 -0.62 5.69 22.46
CA ARG A 161 0.83 5.62 22.72
C ARG A 161 1.65 5.45 21.44
N LEU A 162 1.20 4.60 20.51
CA LEU A 162 1.87 4.39 19.24
C LEU A 162 1.76 5.62 18.34
N HIS A 163 0.61 6.25 18.29
CA HIS A 163 0.37 7.48 17.56
C HIS A 163 1.23 8.65 18.09
N ASP A 164 1.29 8.86 19.42
CA ASP A 164 2.15 9.88 20.02
C ASP A 164 3.64 9.62 19.73
N SER A 165 4.04 8.37 19.74
CA SER A 165 5.41 7.97 19.40
C SER A 165 5.71 8.21 17.93
N TRP A 166 4.76 7.97 17.03
CA TRP A 166 4.87 8.30 15.61
C TRP A 166 5.01 9.81 15.39
N LEU A 167 4.15 10.62 16.01
CA LEU A 167 4.22 12.10 15.93
C LEU A 167 5.59 12.64 16.36
N ARG A 168 6.11 12.12 17.47
CA ARG A 168 7.44 12.52 17.97
C ARG A 168 8.52 12.18 16.95
N ARG A 169 8.55 10.94 16.43
CA ARG A 169 9.55 10.51 15.46
C ARG A 169 9.46 11.26 14.13
N ALA A 170 8.27 11.55 13.64
CA ALA A 170 8.08 12.34 12.42
C ALA A 170 8.66 13.76 12.60
N ARG A 171 8.45 14.39 13.76
CA ARG A 171 9.07 15.70 14.09
C ARG A 171 10.59 15.62 14.20
N GLU A 172 11.14 14.58 14.82
CA GLU A 172 12.59 14.33 14.90
C GLU A 172 13.22 14.17 13.51
N LEU A 173 12.49 13.61 12.54
CA LEU A 173 12.91 13.51 11.13
C LEU A 173 12.74 14.82 10.36
N GLY A 174 12.27 15.90 11.00
CA GLY A 174 12.14 17.21 10.41
C GLY A 174 10.97 17.36 9.45
N VAL A 175 9.84 16.65 9.72
CA VAL A 175 8.59 16.91 8.99
C VAL A 175 8.12 18.34 9.28
N GLY A 176 7.70 19.06 8.23
CA GLY A 176 7.11 20.39 8.39
C GLY A 176 5.73 20.32 9.04
N GLU A 177 5.38 21.32 9.86
CA GLU A 177 4.06 21.35 10.51
C GLU A 177 2.90 21.40 9.51
N SER A 178 3.11 21.94 8.32
CA SER A 178 2.13 21.89 7.21
C SER A 178 1.91 20.47 6.71
N ASP A 179 3.01 19.73 6.44
CA ASP A 179 2.95 18.36 5.96
C ASP A 179 2.34 17.43 7.00
N LEU A 180 2.68 17.66 8.28
CA LEU A 180 2.14 16.91 9.41
C LEU A 180 0.62 17.13 9.54
N ARG A 181 0.17 18.39 9.43
CA ARG A 181 -1.27 18.72 9.46
C ARG A 181 -2.02 18.03 8.34
N GLN A 182 -1.53 18.11 7.11
CA GLN A 182 -2.13 17.43 5.97
C GLN A 182 -2.16 15.90 6.15
N ALA A 183 -1.12 15.32 6.77
CA ALA A 183 -1.12 13.89 7.09
C ALA A 183 -2.20 13.54 8.12
N LEU A 184 -2.37 14.35 9.17
CA LEU A 184 -3.41 14.15 10.18
C LEU A 184 -4.82 14.29 9.58
N GLU A 185 -5.05 15.30 8.73
CA GLU A 185 -6.32 15.48 8.00
C GLU A 185 -6.65 14.24 7.13
N ARG A 186 -5.65 13.68 6.43
CA ARG A 186 -5.85 12.40 5.70
C ARG A 186 -6.17 11.24 6.62
N MET A 187 -5.48 11.15 7.76
CA MET A 187 -5.71 10.08 8.74
C MET A 187 -7.11 10.13 9.39
N GLU A 188 -7.75 11.30 9.44
CA GLU A 188 -9.15 11.42 9.89
C GLU A 188 -10.15 10.76 8.91
N LEU A 189 -9.74 10.62 7.64
CA LEU A 189 -10.54 9.96 6.60
C LEU A 189 -10.25 8.44 6.52
N ASP A 190 -9.26 7.95 7.28
CA ASP A 190 -8.90 6.53 7.29
C ASP A 190 -9.96 5.68 8.01
N ALA A 191 -10.16 4.50 7.48
CA ALA A 191 -10.88 3.41 8.13
C ALA A 191 -9.91 2.27 8.47
N ALA A 192 -8.78 2.59 9.12
CA ALA A 192 -7.77 1.60 9.45
C ALA A 192 -8.34 0.50 10.37
N ALA A 193 -7.83 -0.73 10.23
CA ALA A 193 -8.20 -1.87 11.04
C ALA A 193 -6.97 -2.45 11.77
N THR A 194 -7.18 -3.31 12.75
CA THR A 194 -6.07 -4.01 13.43
C THR A 194 -5.39 -5.01 12.48
N VAL A 195 -4.14 -5.35 12.74
CA VAL A 195 -3.45 -6.42 12.00
C VAL A 195 -4.15 -7.76 12.19
N GLY A 196 -4.66 -8.01 13.40
CA GLY A 196 -5.37 -9.25 13.73
C GLY A 196 -6.60 -9.44 12.86
N ASP A 197 -7.45 -8.43 12.74
CA ASP A 197 -8.64 -8.46 11.89
C ASP A 197 -8.27 -8.72 10.42
N GLN A 198 -7.28 -7.99 9.90
CA GLN A 198 -6.89 -8.10 8.50
C GLN A 198 -6.26 -9.47 8.16
N ILE A 199 -5.47 -10.05 9.07
CA ILE A 199 -4.96 -11.42 8.95
C ILE A 199 -6.12 -12.42 8.92
N GLU A 200 -7.11 -12.25 9.76
CA GLU A 200 -8.28 -13.15 9.77
C GLU A 200 -9.10 -13.01 8.48
N TRP A 201 -9.30 -11.81 7.97
CA TRP A 201 -10.00 -11.60 6.69
C TRP A 201 -9.26 -12.23 5.51
N LEU A 202 -7.92 -12.21 5.49
CA LEU A 202 -7.15 -12.93 4.48
C LEU A 202 -7.35 -14.45 4.59
N ARG A 203 -7.37 -15.02 5.80
CA ARG A 203 -7.65 -16.44 6.01
C ARG A 203 -9.04 -16.81 5.51
N VAL A 204 -10.05 -16.01 5.85
CA VAL A 204 -11.45 -16.21 5.38
C VAL A 204 -11.53 -16.11 3.86
N ALA A 205 -10.73 -15.26 3.20
CA ALA A 205 -10.65 -15.17 1.75
C ALA A 205 -9.98 -16.39 1.08
N GLY A 206 -9.35 -17.28 1.87
CA GLY A 206 -8.73 -18.53 1.39
C GLY A 206 -7.20 -18.54 1.37
N PHE A 207 -6.55 -17.44 1.76
CA PHE A 207 -5.09 -17.36 1.80
C PHE A 207 -4.50 -18.30 2.86
N ARG A 208 -3.33 -18.86 2.57
CA ARG A 208 -2.50 -19.68 3.46
C ARG A 208 -1.25 -18.91 3.86
N GLU A 209 -0.50 -19.41 4.82
CA GLU A 209 0.72 -18.79 5.34
C GLU A 209 0.55 -17.30 5.68
N VAL A 210 -0.68 -16.96 6.09
CA VAL A 210 -1.04 -15.58 6.43
C VAL A 210 -0.35 -15.16 7.71
N GLY A 211 0.36 -14.03 7.67
CA GLY A 211 1.05 -13.54 8.83
C GLY A 211 1.57 -12.12 8.71
N LEU A 212 1.92 -11.58 9.87
CA LEU A 212 2.63 -10.32 10.02
C LEU A 212 4.09 -10.53 9.61
N ARG A 213 4.62 -9.67 8.73
CA ARG A 213 6.02 -9.69 8.24
C ARG A 213 6.86 -8.61 8.91
N TYR A 214 6.25 -7.46 9.20
CA TYR A 214 6.91 -6.32 9.84
C TYR A 214 5.91 -5.48 10.61
N ARG A 215 6.34 -4.86 11.71
CA ARG A 215 5.57 -3.81 12.40
C ARG A 215 6.51 -2.77 13.00
N ASN A 216 6.16 -1.50 12.81
CA ASN A 216 6.80 -0.39 13.50
C ASN A 216 5.73 0.68 13.81
N LEU A 217 5.48 0.91 15.09
CA LEU A 217 4.44 1.84 15.55
C LEU A 217 3.08 1.53 14.91
N ILE A 218 2.56 2.50 14.15
CA ILE A 218 1.27 2.43 13.45
C ILE A 218 1.37 1.81 12.03
N PHE A 219 2.55 1.34 11.61
CA PHE A 219 2.78 0.74 10.29
C PHE A 219 3.05 -0.75 10.40
N ALA A 220 2.50 -1.52 9.48
CA ALA A 220 2.72 -2.96 9.41
C ALA A 220 2.77 -3.46 7.97
N VAL A 221 3.47 -4.59 7.76
CA VAL A 221 3.41 -5.40 6.53
C VAL A 221 2.86 -6.76 6.90
N TYR A 222 1.88 -7.20 6.18
CA TYR A 222 1.31 -8.54 6.29
C TYR A 222 1.05 -9.13 4.91
N SER A 223 1.07 -10.45 4.81
CA SER A 223 0.92 -11.15 3.55
C SER A 223 0.22 -12.49 3.71
N GLY A 224 -0.25 -13.04 2.58
CA GLY A 224 -0.80 -14.39 2.49
C GLY A 224 -0.56 -14.98 1.11
N MET A 225 -0.37 -16.30 1.05
CA MET A 225 -0.16 -17.08 -0.18
C MET A 225 -1.47 -17.69 -0.68
N LYS A 226 -1.63 -17.80 -2.00
CA LYS A 226 -2.73 -18.55 -2.61
C LYS A 226 -2.44 -20.03 -2.71
#